data_7a016c7b108163a9dc718065ddc34c91
#
_entry.id   7a016c7b108163a9dc718065ddc34c91
#
_cell.length_a   1.000
_cell.length_b   1.000
_cell.length_c   1.000
_cell.angle_alpha   90.00
_cell.angle_beta   90.00
_cell.angle_gamma   90.00
#
_symmetry.space_group_name_H-M   'P 1'
#
loop_
_entity.id
_entity.type
_entity.pdbx_description
1 polymer ?
#
loop_
_entity_poly.entity_id
_entity_poly.type
_entity_poly.pdbx_seq_one_letter_code
_entity_poly.pdbx_strand_id
1 'polypeptide(L)'
;VSRPNETALRRQLNAIKRAAFPWMLEVTKNAPQMAILQLGHAFENFFNGAARYPEFRRKGRDDRFTITNDQFKIEDKRIRIPKLGWVRMGEYLRFAGHIVSATIARHAGRWYASITVDTPDDPPLPQAENQGTVGVDLGMTALATLSNGEKFVGPKVMTTLLQFERFGGKFYRHCLWRGRR
;
A
#
# COMPACT_ATOMS: atom_id res chain seq x y z
N VAL A 1 6.90 8.94 -29.41
CA VAL A 1 6.55 7.66 -28.76
C VAL A 1 5.04 7.55 -28.77
N SER A 2 4.48 6.51 -29.42
CA SER A 2 3.03 6.29 -29.41
C SER A 2 2.58 5.88 -28.01
N ARG A 3 1.39 6.36 -27.59
CA ARG A 3 0.80 5.93 -26.30
C ARG A 3 0.54 4.42 -26.35
N PRO A 4 1.00 3.64 -25.36
CA PRO A 4 0.74 2.21 -25.34
C PRO A 4 -0.76 1.95 -25.18
N ASN A 5 -1.32 1.16 -26.09
CA ASN A 5 -2.70 0.72 -26.01
C ASN A 5 -2.77 -0.55 -25.18
N GLU A 6 -3.48 -0.50 -24.05
CA GLU A 6 -3.66 -1.63 -23.11
C GLU A 6 -4.19 -2.88 -23.82
N THR A 7 -5.23 -2.74 -24.63
CA THR A 7 -5.85 -3.86 -25.36
C THR A 7 -4.86 -4.53 -26.31
N ALA A 8 -4.06 -3.74 -27.03
CA ALA A 8 -3.03 -4.25 -27.93
C ALA A 8 -1.94 -4.99 -27.16
N LEU A 9 -1.46 -4.43 -26.04
CA LEU A 9 -0.45 -5.07 -25.19
C LEU A 9 -0.96 -6.39 -24.59
N ARG A 10 -2.21 -6.44 -24.13
CA ARG A 10 -2.83 -7.68 -23.64
C ARG A 10 -2.93 -8.75 -24.72
N ARG A 11 -3.29 -8.37 -25.94
CA ARG A 11 -3.35 -9.30 -27.09
C ARG A 11 -1.96 -9.84 -27.40
N GLN A 12 -0.95 -8.98 -27.46
CA GLN A 12 0.45 -9.39 -27.72
C GLN A 12 0.95 -10.34 -26.62
N LEU A 13 0.78 -9.99 -25.34
CA LEU A 13 1.18 -10.85 -24.24
C LEU A 13 0.46 -12.21 -24.29
N ASN A 14 -0.84 -12.23 -24.56
CA ASN A 14 -1.60 -13.47 -24.65
C ASN A 14 -1.13 -14.38 -25.79
N ALA A 15 -0.65 -13.81 -26.91
CA ALA A 15 -0.14 -14.57 -28.02
C ALA A 15 1.19 -15.29 -27.69
N ILE A 16 2.08 -14.63 -26.94
CA ILE A 16 3.45 -15.14 -26.69
C ILE A 16 3.60 -15.86 -25.33
N LYS A 17 2.73 -15.60 -24.34
CA LYS A 17 2.92 -16.04 -22.95
C LYS A 17 3.10 -17.55 -22.77
N ARG A 18 2.45 -18.37 -23.61
CA ARG A 18 2.55 -19.83 -23.50
C ARG A 18 3.90 -20.36 -23.97
N ALA A 19 4.44 -19.75 -25.03
CA ALA A 19 5.70 -20.18 -25.62
C ALA A 19 6.90 -19.52 -24.92
N ALA A 20 6.83 -18.21 -24.68
CA ALA A 20 7.97 -17.44 -24.14
C ALA A 20 7.99 -17.36 -22.61
N PHE A 21 6.82 -17.43 -21.94
CA PHE A 21 6.70 -17.23 -20.50
C PHE A 21 5.78 -18.26 -19.84
N PRO A 22 6.08 -19.57 -19.91
CA PRO A 22 5.21 -20.64 -19.39
C PRO A 22 4.92 -20.51 -17.89
N TRP A 23 5.86 -19.97 -17.10
CA TRP A 23 5.69 -19.71 -15.67
C TRP A 23 4.52 -18.74 -15.36
N MET A 24 4.07 -17.93 -16.34
CA MET A 24 2.90 -17.06 -16.16
C MET A 24 1.59 -17.84 -15.99
N LEU A 25 1.55 -19.11 -16.35
CA LEU A 25 0.40 -20.00 -16.15
C LEU A 25 0.31 -20.53 -14.71
N GLU A 26 1.40 -20.44 -13.96
CA GLU A 26 1.49 -20.87 -12.56
C GLU A 26 1.00 -19.79 -11.58
N VAL A 27 0.88 -18.54 -12.04
CA VAL A 27 0.39 -17.42 -11.25
C VAL A 27 -1.05 -17.04 -11.61
N THR A 28 -1.68 -16.22 -10.75
CA THR A 28 -3.02 -15.71 -11.06
C THR A 28 -3.03 -14.91 -12.37
N LYS A 29 -4.07 -15.10 -13.19
CA LYS A 29 -4.23 -14.36 -14.46
C LYS A 29 -4.27 -12.83 -14.27
N ASN A 30 -4.66 -12.37 -13.10
CA ASN A 30 -4.74 -10.95 -12.80
C ASN A 30 -3.37 -10.29 -12.64
N ALA A 31 -2.34 -11.01 -12.20
CA ALA A 31 -1.03 -10.41 -12.00
C ALA A 31 -0.48 -9.75 -13.29
N PRO A 32 -0.37 -10.43 -14.43
CA PRO A 32 0.06 -9.79 -15.67
C PRO A 32 -0.96 -8.79 -16.23
N GLN A 33 -2.26 -9.03 -16.04
CA GLN A 33 -3.30 -8.10 -16.49
C GLN A 33 -3.20 -6.76 -15.76
N MET A 34 -3.10 -6.77 -14.43
CA MET A 34 -2.96 -5.56 -13.63
C MET A 34 -1.62 -4.85 -13.87
N ALA A 35 -0.56 -5.58 -14.20
CA ALA A 35 0.71 -4.99 -14.58
C ALA A 35 0.59 -4.15 -15.87
N ILE A 36 -0.16 -4.64 -16.87
CA ILE A 36 -0.42 -3.88 -18.11
C ILE A 36 -1.26 -2.64 -17.84
N LEU A 37 -2.32 -2.74 -17.00
CA LEU A 37 -3.13 -1.60 -16.58
C LEU A 37 -2.28 -0.54 -15.88
N GLN A 38 -1.46 -0.96 -14.92
CA GLN A 38 -0.56 -0.05 -14.20
C GLN A 38 0.47 0.62 -15.12
N LEU A 39 0.95 -0.11 -16.13
CA LEU A 39 1.84 0.47 -17.14
C LEU A 39 1.11 1.54 -17.97
N GLY A 40 -0.14 1.28 -18.39
CA GLY A 40 -0.97 2.26 -19.08
C GLY A 40 -1.12 3.55 -18.27
N HIS A 41 -1.54 3.45 -17.01
CA HIS A 41 -1.66 4.60 -16.12
C HIS A 41 -0.32 5.32 -15.88
N ALA A 42 0.79 4.58 -15.78
CA ALA A 42 2.11 5.21 -15.60
C ALA A 42 2.50 6.06 -16.81
N PHE A 43 2.23 5.58 -18.04
CA PHE A 43 2.45 6.37 -19.26
C PHE A 43 1.48 7.54 -19.37
N GLU A 44 0.22 7.37 -18.99
CA GLU A 44 -0.76 8.45 -18.98
C GLU A 44 -0.30 9.60 -18.04
N ASN A 45 0.12 9.26 -16.82
CA ASN A 45 0.67 10.23 -15.88
C ASN A 45 1.94 10.93 -16.42
N PHE A 46 2.81 10.19 -17.10
CA PHE A 46 3.98 10.77 -17.74
C PHE A 46 3.60 11.78 -18.84
N PHE A 47 2.71 11.40 -19.76
CA PHE A 47 2.28 12.30 -20.83
C PHE A 47 1.48 13.52 -20.35
N ASN A 48 0.81 13.40 -19.20
CA ASN A 48 0.11 14.50 -18.56
C ASN A 48 1.04 15.38 -17.70
N GLY A 49 2.35 15.07 -17.64
CA GLY A 49 3.33 15.82 -16.83
C GLY A 49 3.20 15.57 -15.31
N ALA A 50 2.37 14.65 -14.87
CA ALA A 50 2.13 14.34 -13.46
C ALA A 50 3.22 13.43 -12.84
N ALA A 51 3.99 12.71 -13.67
CA ALA A 51 5.03 11.80 -13.22
C ALA A 51 6.22 11.77 -14.19
N ARG A 52 7.35 11.23 -13.73
CA ARG A 52 8.52 10.95 -14.57
C ARG A 52 8.27 9.75 -15.47
N TYR A 53 9.19 9.52 -16.41
CA TYR A 53 9.15 8.35 -17.29
C TYR A 53 9.10 7.05 -16.47
N PRO A 54 8.24 6.08 -16.82
CA PRO A 54 8.09 4.83 -16.08
C PRO A 54 9.39 4.02 -16.03
N GLU A 55 9.75 3.53 -14.84
CA GLU A 55 10.89 2.66 -14.64
C GLU A 55 10.46 1.20 -14.47
N PHE A 56 11.30 0.26 -14.90
CA PHE A 56 11.08 -1.18 -14.67
C PHE A 56 11.14 -1.51 -13.18
N ARG A 57 10.14 -2.26 -12.72
CA ARG A 57 10.16 -2.82 -11.37
C ARG A 57 11.23 -3.88 -11.25
N ARG A 58 11.90 -3.90 -10.09
CA ARG A 58 12.92 -4.90 -9.75
C ARG A 58 12.37 -5.85 -8.70
N LYS A 59 12.61 -7.16 -8.89
CA LYS A 59 12.29 -8.18 -7.88
C LYS A 59 12.96 -7.85 -6.54
N GLY A 60 12.22 -7.98 -5.45
CA GLY A 60 12.69 -7.67 -4.10
C GLY A 60 12.55 -6.19 -3.71
N ARG A 61 12.16 -5.33 -4.64
CA ARG A 61 11.87 -3.92 -4.40
C ARG A 61 10.43 -3.64 -4.80
N ASP A 62 9.57 -3.34 -3.84
CA ASP A 62 8.12 -3.14 -4.06
C ASP A 62 7.40 -4.38 -4.66
N ASP A 63 7.70 -5.57 -4.12
CA ASP A 63 7.03 -6.80 -4.52
C ASP A 63 5.54 -6.70 -4.17
N ARG A 64 4.70 -6.54 -5.20
CA ARG A 64 3.24 -6.46 -5.03
C ARG A 64 2.49 -6.89 -6.29
N PHE A 65 1.29 -7.41 -6.08
CA PHE A 65 0.34 -7.67 -7.15
C PHE A 65 -1.09 -7.39 -6.66
N THR A 66 -1.97 -7.05 -7.58
CA THR A 66 -3.38 -6.77 -7.30
C THR A 66 -4.25 -7.83 -7.95
N ILE A 67 -5.31 -8.24 -7.25
CA ILE A 67 -6.33 -9.17 -7.71
C ILE A 67 -7.71 -8.52 -7.56
N THR A 68 -8.60 -8.78 -8.51
CA THR A 68 -9.98 -8.28 -8.49
C THR A 68 -10.90 -9.27 -7.78
N ASN A 69 -12.06 -8.81 -7.34
CA ASN A 69 -13.01 -9.57 -6.53
C ASN A 69 -13.46 -10.92 -7.12
N ASP A 70 -13.45 -11.04 -8.46
CA ASP A 70 -13.77 -12.28 -9.16
C ASP A 70 -12.72 -13.39 -9.01
N GLN A 71 -11.53 -13.05 -8.48
CA GLN A 71 -10.39 -13.96 -8.39
C GLN A 71 -10.07 -14.43 -6.97
N PHE A 72 -10.62 -13.82 -5.95
CA PHE A 72 -10.34 -14.21 -4.56
C PHE A 72 -11.61 -14.24 -3.71
N LYS A 73 -11.51 -14.93 -2.57
CA LYS A 73 -12.56 -14.97 -1.55
C LYS A 73 -11.94 -14.70 -0.19
N ILE A 74 -12.71 -14.09 0.70
CA ILE A 74 -12.34 -13.90 2.10
C ILE A 74 -13.37 -14.61 2.96
N GLU A 75 -12.89 -15.44 3.87
CA GLU A 75 -13.70 -16.13 4.87
C GLU A 75 -12.98 -16.02 6.21
N ASP A 76 -13.63 -15.42 7.18
CA ASP A 76 -13.05 -15.18 8.50
C ASP A 76 -11.66 -14.50 8.42
N LYS A 77 -10.64 -15.21 8.93
CA LYS A 77 -9.23 -14.81 8.89
C LYS A 77 -8.45 -15.46 7.75
N ARG A 78 -9.10 -15.77 6.64
CA ARG A 78 -8.44 -16.43 5.50
C ARG A 78 -8.82 -15.76 4.20
N ILE A 79 -7.82 -15.60 3.34
CA ILE A 79 -8.00 -15.17 1.96
C ILE A 79 -7.63 -16.32 1.02
N ARG A 80 -8.48 -16.61 0.08
CA ARG A 80 -8.20 -17.60 -0.98
C ARG A 80 -7.69 -16.87 -2.21
N ILE A 81 -6.44 -17.16 -2.59
CA ILE A 81 -5.80 -16.57 -3.77
C ILE A 81 -5.63 -17.68 -4.80
N PRO A 82 -6.00 -17.45 -6.08
CA PRO A 82 -5.81 -18.44 -7.14
C PRO A 82 -4.36 -18.90 -7.22
N LYS A 83 -4.14 -20.20 -7.38
CA LYS A 83 -2.85 -20.88 -7.41
C LYS A 83 -2.11 -20.99 -6.06
N LEU A 84 -2.40 -20.10 -5.09
CA LEU A 84 -1.83 -20.17 -3.74
C LEU A 84 -2.73 -20.90 -2.74
N GLY A 85 -4.04 -20.99 -3.02
CA GLY A 85 -4.99 -21.57 -2.08
C GLY A 85 -5.36 -20.63 -0.94
N TRP A 86 -5.70 -21.19 0.23
CA TRP A 86 -6.08 -20.45 1.41
C TRP A 86 -4.86 -19.98 2.21
N VAL A 87 -4.78 -18.68 2.43
CA VAL A 87 -3.75 -18.04 3.24
C VAL A 87 -4.38 -17.42 4.48
N ARG A 88 -3.80 -17.68 5.66
CA ARG A 88 -4.26 -17.10 6.92
C ARG A 88 -3.85 -15.64 7.02
N MET A 89 -4.79 -14.78 7.39
CA MET A 89 -4.58 -13.38 7.71
C MET A 89 -4.41 -13.19 9.23
N GLY A 90 -3.73 -12.13 9.64
CA GLY A 90 -3.55 -11.76 11.05
C GLY A 90 -4.83 -11.22 11.70
N GLU A 91 -5.71 -10.59 10.91
CA GLU A 91 -6.93 -9.93 11.37
C GLU A 91 -8.12 -10.25 10.46
N TYR A 92 -9.32 -9.97 10.95
CA TYR A 92 -10.54 -10.02 10.16
C TYR A 92 -10.67 -8.81 9.25
N LEU A 93 -11.55 -8.92 8.24
CA LEU A 93 -11.97 -7.75 7.48
C LEU A 93 -12.64 -6.75 8.42
N ARG A 94 -12.19 -5.50 8.39
CA ARG A 94 -12.65 -4.46 9.33
C ARG A 94 -13.99 -3.83 8.95
N PHE A 95 -14.27 -3.79 7.65
CA PHE A 95 -15.45 -3.10 7.12
C PHE A 95 -16.35 -4.09 6.39
N ALA A 96 -17.66 -3.96 6.62
CA ALA A 96 -18.67 -4.64 5.83
C ALA A 96 -18.93 -3.85 4.55
N GLY A 97 -19.10 -4.53 3.41
CA GLY A 97 -19.37 -3.89 2.14
C GLY A 97 -18.99 -4.77 0.95
N HIS A 98 -19.08 -4.20 -0.24
CA HIS A 98 -18.68 -4.89 -1.45
C HIS A 98 -17.16 -4.87 -1.63
N ILE A 99 -16.54 -6.05 -1.65
CA ILE A 99 -15.10 -6.17 -1.86
C ILE A 99 -14.79 -5.91 -3.34
N VAL A 100 -13.95 -4.93 -3.63
CA VAL A 100 -13.58 -4.53 -4.99
C VAL A 100 -12.28 -5.20 -5.45
N SER A 101 -11.24 -5.13 -4.63
CA SER A 101 -9.92 -5.65 -4.97
C SER A 101 -9.09 -5.96 -3.72
N ALA A 102 -8.03 -6.73 -3.91
CA ALA A 102 -7.01 -6.94 -2.90
C ALA A 102 -5.62 -6.73 -3.52
N THR A 103 -4.78 -5.95 -2.86
CA THR A 103 -3.37 -5.78 -3.21
C THR A 103 -2.53 -6.51 -2.18
N ILE A 104 -1.79 -7.52 -2.66
CA ILE A 104 -0.86 -8.28 -1.85
C ILE A 104 0.52 -7.66 -2.03
N ALA A 105 1.13 -7.20 -0.95
CA ALA A 105 2.41 -6.52 -1.00
C ALA A 105 3.37 -7.04 0.08
N ARG A 106 4.66 -7.04 -0.23
CA ARG A 106 5.72 -7.34 0.73
C ARG A 106 6.33 -6.06 1.26
N HIS A 107 6.33 -5.89 2.57
CA HIS A 107 6.96 -4.77 3.24
C HIS A 107 7.73 -5.24 4.48
N ALA A 108 8.96 -4.79 4.65
CA ALA A 108 9.82 -5.15 5.77
C ALA A 108 9.89 -6.68 6.05
N GLY A 109 9.97 -7.49 5.00
CA GLY A 109 10.06 -8.95 5.11
C GLY A 109 8.73 -9.68 5.39
N ARG A 110 7.62 -8.96 5.53
CA ARG A 110 6.27 -9.50 5.79
C ARG A 110 5.33 -9.24 4.62
N TRP A 111 4.33 -10.11 4.46
CA TRP A 111 3.29 -9.96 3.47
C TRP A 111 2.05 -9.32 4.07
N TYR A 112 1.46 -8.39 3.35
CA TYR A 112 0.26 -7.66 3.72
C TYR A 112 -0.77 -7.78 2.60
N ALA A 113 -2.05 -7.83 2.98
CA ALA A 113 -3.17 -7.73 2.07
C ALA A 113 -3.93 -6.43 2.35
N SER A 114 -3.88 -5.49 1.41
CA SER A 114 -4.72 -4.30 1.43
C SER A 114 -5.98 -4.58 0.65
N ILE A 115 -7.14 -4.56 1.31
CA ILE A 115 -8.42 -4.93 0.72
C ILE A 115 -9.23 -3.65 0.54
N THR A 116 -9.64 -3.37 -0.69
CA THR A 116 -10.53 -2.26 -1.03
C THR A 116 -11.96 -2.76 -0.89
N VAL A 117 -12.72 -2.11 -0.03
CA VAL A 117 -14.14 -2.39 0.21
C VAL A 117 -14.94 -1.15 -0.13
N ASP A 118 -15.98 -1.33 -0.93
CA ASP A 118 -16.98 -0.32 -1.19
C ASP A 118 -18.03 -0.44 -0.08
N THR A 119 -18.03 0.52 0.83
CA THR A 119 -18.97 0.57 1.94
C THR A 119 -20.25 1.29 1.50
N PRO A 120 -21.44 0.87 1.98
CA PRO A 120 -22.64 1.67 1.76
C PRO A 120 -22.38 3.08 2.27
N ASP A 121 -22.88 4.07 1.55
CA ASP A 121 -22.68 5.47 1.88
C ASP A 121 -23.05 5.72 3.36
N ASP A 122 -22.04 5.85 4.19
CA ASP A 122 -22.23 6.51 5.47
C ASP A 122 -22.67 7.95 5.17
N PRO A 123 -23.67 8.47 5.85
CA PRO A 123 -24.05 9.87 5.68
C PRO A 123 -22.76 10.70 5.80
N PRO A 124 -22.58 11.71 4.95
CA PRO A 124 -21.37 12.53 4.99
C PRO A 124 -21.17 12.96 6.43
N LEU A 125 -19.97 12.73 6.96
CA LEU A 125 -19.62 13.19 8.30
C LEU A 125 -20.11 14.65 8.41
N PRO A 126 -20.86 15.01 9.47
CA PRO A 126 -21.33 16.37 9.64
C PRO A 126 -20.10 17.27 9.43
N GLN A 127 -20.23 18.22 8.50
CA GLN A 127 -19.13 19.14 8.25
C GLN A 127 -18.79 19.75 9.61
N ALA A 128 -17.59 19.44 10.10
CA ALA A 128 -17.11 20.06 11.32
C ALA A 128 -17.24 21.57 11.10
N GLU A 129 -17.94 22.26 12.02
CA GLU A 129 -17.96 23.71 12.00
C GLU A 129 -16.54 24.19 11.79
N ASN A 130 -16.36 25.12 10.88
CA ASN A 130 -15.04 25.61 10.51
C ASN A 130 -14.40 26.29 11.72
N GLN A 131 -13.75 25.49 12.57
CA GLN A 131 -13.08 25.94 13.79
C GLN A 131 -11.73 26.62 13.49
N GLY A 132 -11.46 26.90 12.22
CA GLY A 132 -10.21 27.47 11.75
C GLY A 132 -9.18 26.40 11.40
N THR A 133 -8.10 26.84 10.77
CA THR A 133 -6.96 25.99 10.38
C THR A 133 -5.81 26.22 11.35
N VAL A 134 -5.30 25.15 11.95
CA VAL A 134 -4.12 25.21 12.81
C VAL A 134 -2.95 24.57 12.07
N GLY A 135 -1.88 25.32 11.89
CA GLY A 135 -0.61 24.81 11.37
C GLY A 135 0.09 23.99 12.47
N VAL A 136 0.65 22.86 12.11
CA VAL A 136 1.40 21.99 13.03
C VAL A 136 2.82 21.84 12.49
N ASP A 137 3.82 22.24 13.29
CA ASP A 137 5.23 22.01 13.04
C ASP A 137 5.74 20.87 13.94
N LEU A 138 6.35 19.85 13.35
CA LEU A 138 6.92 18.72 14.07
C LEU A 138 8.43 18.94 14.26
N GLY A 139 8.87 18.93 15.51
CA GLY A 139 10.26 19.20 15.85
C GLY A 139 10.87 18.21 16.84
N MET A 140 12.19 18.29 17.02
CA MET A 140 12.94 17.43 17.93
C MET A 140 12.89 17.94 19.37
N THR A 141 12.76 19.25 19.59
CA THR A 141 12.72 19.88 20.91
C THR A 141 11.32 19.84 21.53
N ALA A 142 10.31 20.05 20.69
CA ALA A 142 8.91 19.80 20.98
C ALA A 142 8.38 18.82 19.93
N LEU A 143 7.55 17.87 20.34
CA LEU A 143 6.95 16.90 19.42
C LEU A 143 6.11 17.61 18.35
N ALA A 144 5.36 18.61 18.77
CA ALA A 144 4.59 19.45 17.90
C ALA A 144 4.52 20.89 18.45
N THR A 145 4.57 21.88 17.57
CA THR A 145 4.28 23.29 17.86
C THR A 145 3.12 23.71 16.96
N LEU A 146 2.05 24.21 17.57
CA LEU A 146 0.88 24.69 16.85
C LEU A 146 1.03 26.16 16.48
N SER A 147 0.37 26.60 15.41
CA SER A 147 0.38 28.00 14.97
C SER A 147 -0.26 28.96 15.98
N ASN A 148 -1.06 28.45 16.91
CA ASN A 148 -1.62 29.20 18.05
C ASN A 148 -0.62 29.39 19.21
N GLY A 149 0.63 28.88 19.08
CA GLY A 149 1.68 28.98 20.11
C GLY A 149 1.72 27.82 21.11
N GLU A 150 0.77 26.90 21.05
CA GLU A 150 0.73 25.71 21.91
C GLU A 150 1.84 24.73 21.54
N LYS A 151 2.52 24.16 22.55
CA LYS A 151 3.64 23.24 22.37
C LYS A 151 3.37 21.90 23.07
N PHE A 152 3.48 20.82 22.31
CA PHE A 152 3.43 19.46 22.85
C PHE A 152 4.86 18.94 23.04
N VAL A 153 5.25 18.76 24.28
CA VAL A 153 6.58 18.24 24.63
C VAL A 153 6.57 16.72 24.43
N GLY A 154 7.57 16.20 23.71
CA GLY A 154 7.73 14.77 23.53
C GLY A 154 8.02 14.03 24.83
N PRO A 155 7.71 12.72 24.91
CA PRO A 155 8.04 11.93 26.10
C PRO A 155 9.55 11.93 26.32
N LYS A 156 9.98 12.04 27.59
CA LYS A 156 11.40 12.10 28.00
C LYS A 156 12.26 10.95 27.44
N VAL A 157 11.65 9.84 27.04
CA VAL A 157 12.30 8.70 26.37
C VAL A 157 13.04 9.10 25.09
N MET A 158 12.53 10.06 24.32
CA MET A 158 13.20 10.57 23.10
C MET A 158 14.51 11.30 23.42
N THR A 159 14.54 12.07 24.50
CA THR A 159 15.75 12.78 24.94
C THR A 159 16.84 11.81 25.39
N THR A 160 16.44 10.74 26.08
CA THR A 160 17.34 9.66 26.52
C THR A 160 17.89 8.85 25.34
N LEU A 161 17.07 8.60 24.30
CA LEU A 161 17.48 7.89 23.09
C LEU A 161 18.50 8.70 22.28
N LEU A 162 18.31 10.02 22.13
CA LEU A 162 19.25 10.91 21.44
C LEU A 162 20.57 11.08 22.21
N GLN A 163 20.55 10.99 23.53
CA GLN A 163 21.77 10.95 24.35
C GLN A 163 22.53 9.63 24.18
N PHE A 164 21.84 8.52 23.99
CA PHE A 164 22.47 7.21 23.80
C PHE A 164 23.20 7.07 22.46
N GLU A 165 22.66 7.65 21.38
CA GLU A 165 23.34 7.69 20.07
C GLU A 165 24.63 8.53 20.13
N ARG A 166 24.69 9.54 20.95
CA ARG A 166 25.88 10.40 21.14
C ARG A 166 27.04 9.68 21.81
N PHE A 167 26.79 8.57 22.50
CA PHE A 167 27.78 7.76 23.20
C PHE A 167 28.13 6.43 22.51
N GLY A 168 27.80 6.25 21.23
CA GLY A 168 28.27 5.12 20.41
C GLY A 168 27.66 3.75 20.74
N GLY A 169 26.51 3.70 21.40
CA GLY A 169 25.81 2.46 21.72
C GLY A 169 25.10 1.87 20.48
N LYS A 170 25.36 0.59 20.18
CA LYS A 170 24.65 -0.16 19.13
C LYS A 170 23.18 -0.34 19.50
N PHE A 171 22.30 0.24 18.71
CA PHE A 171 20.85 0.15 18.89
C PHE A 171 20.31 -1.15 18.31
N TYR A 172 19.81 -2.05 19.14
CA TYR A 172 18.89 -3.10 18.70
C TYR A 172 17.47 -2.53 18.72
N ARG A 173 16.87 -2.31 17.54
CA ARG A 173 15.48 -1.88 17.38
C ARG A 173 14.53 -2.94 17.92
N HIS A 174 14.05 -2.78 19.13
CA HIS A 174 12.84 -3.43 19.61
C HIS A 174 11.77 -2.35 19.84
N CYS A 175 11.12 -1.90 18.78
CA CYS A 175 9.89 -1.13 18.90
C CYS A 175 8.72 -2.10 19.13
N LEU A 176 8.48 -2.43 20.38
CA LEU A 176 7.20 -2.99 20.84
C LEU A 176 6.21 -1.84 20.99
N TRP A 177 5.44 -1.57 19.96
CA TRP A 177 4.24 -0.74 20.08
C TRP A 177 3.13 -1.59 20.73
N ARG A 178 2.99 -1.52 22.05
CA ARG A 178 1.79 -1.98 22.75
C ARG A 178 0.83 -0.78 22.81
N GLY A 179 -0.13 -0.73 21.87
CA GLY A 179 -1.31 0.10 22.02
C GLY A 179 -2.11 -0.38 23.24
N ARG A 180 -2.29 0.49 24.23
CA ARG A 180 -3.37 0.36 25.22
C ARG A 180 -4.48 1.32 24.81
N ARG A 181 -5.63 0.73 24.63
CA ARG A 181 -7.07 1.13 24.73
C ARG A 181 -7.38 2.61 24.63
#